data_9034c251fd3ab183c3daf387a7f28a6c
#
_entry.id   9034c251fd3ab183c3daf387a7f28a6c
#
_cell.length_a   1.000
_cell.length_b   1.000
_cell.length_c   1.000
_cell.angle_alpha   90.00
_cell.angle_beta   90.00
_cell.angle_gamma   90.00
#
_symmetry.space_group_name_H-M   'P 1'
#
loop_
_entity.id
_entity.type
_entity.pdbx_description
1 polymer ?
#
loop_
_entity_poly.entity_id
_entity_poly.type
_entity_poly.pdbx_seq_one_letter_code
_entity_poly.pdbx_strand_id
1 'polypeptide(L)'
;MREAVIVSTARTPIGVAFKGALNNIKSPTLMGHAIKHAVEHAGVDPSSIEDVVIGSVLTAGTAGMNVARLSALAAGLPNTAAGQTIDRQCSSGLMAIATAAK
;
A
#
# COMPACT_ATOMS: atom_id res chain seq x y z
N MET A 1 -27.14 -2.80 -0.61
CA MET A 1 -25.72 -2.97 -1.01
C MET A 1 -24.92 -1.81 -0.45
N ARG A 2 -23.80 -2.09 0.17
CA ARG A 2 -22.91 -1.02 0.63
C ARG A 2 -22.21 -0.36 -0.56
N GLU A 3 -22.05 0.95 -0.48
CA GLU A 3 -21.21 1.67 -1.42
C GLU A 3 -19.78 1.78 -0.89
N ALA A 4 -18.81 1.56 -1.78
CA ALA A 4 -17.41 1.84 -1.48
C ALA A 4 -17.08 3.28 -1.90
N VAL A 5 -16.44 4.02 -1.02
CA VAL A 5 -16.06 5.42 -1.28
C VAL A 5 -14.58 5.64 -1.00
N ILE A 6 -13.97 6.56 -1.71
CA ILE A 6 -12.59 6.99 -1.48
C ILE A 6 -12.63 8.15 -0.47
N VAL A 7 -12.05 7.96 0.69
CA VAL A 7 -12.07 8.96 1.77
C VAL A 7 -10.74 9.69 1.96
N SER A 8 -9.66 9.16 1.38
CA SER A 8 -8.33 9.76 1.51
C SER A 8 -7.42 9.32 0.38
N THR A 9 -6.43 10.14 0.09
CA THR A 9 -5.36 9.82 -0.85
C THR A 9 -4.03 10.29 -0.29
N ALA A 10 -2.96 9.57 -0.62
CA ALA A 10 -1.59 9.98 -0.35
C ALA A 10 -0.66 9.36 -1.39
N ARG A 11 0.45 10.02 -1.67
CA ARG A 11 1.45 9.49 -2.60
C ARG A 11 2.84 9.97 -2.23
N THR A 12 3.84 9.16 -2.57
CA THR A 12 5.24 9.59 -2.56
C THR A 12 5.60 10.21 -3.90
N PRO A 13 6.71 10.96 -3.99
CA PRO A 13 7.29 11.31 -5.29
C PRO A 13 7.67 10.06 -6.08
N ILE A 14 7.79 10.21 -7.39
CA ILE A 14 8.34 9.19 -8.27
C ILE A 14 9.85 9.42 -8.39
N GLY A 15 10.63 8.39 -8.09
CA GLY A 15 12.09 8.43 -8.25
C GLY A 15 12.53 7.90 -9.62
N VAL A 16 13.74 8.26 -10.00
CA VAL A 16 14.40 7.73 -11.21
C VAL A 16 14.96 6.34 -10.90
N ALA A 17 14.61 5.37 -11.71
CA ALA A 17 15.11 4.01 -11.55
C ALA A 17 16.66 3.96 -11.66
N PHE A 18 17.28 3.15 -10.82
CA PHE A 18 18.73 2.89 -10.73
C PHE A 18 19.60 4.06 -10.25
N LYS A 19 19.18 5.31 -10.41
CA LYS A 19 19.97 6.50 -10.07
C LYS A 19 19.24 7.48 -9.15
N GLY A 20 17.99 7.22 -8.82
CA GLY A 20 17.14 8.15 -8.07
C GLY A 20 17.36 8.13 -6.57
N ALA A 21 16.84 9.14 -5.90
CA ALA A 21 16.95 9.29 -4.46
C ALA A 21 16.22 8.18 -3.66
N LEU A 22 15.27 7.50 -4.29
CA LEU A 22 14.48 6.43 -3.64
C LEU A 22 15.08 5.04 -3.80
N ASN A 23 16.19 4.87 -4.53
CA ASN A 23 16.73 3.56 -4.86
C ASN A 23 17.20 2.74 -3.64
N ASN A 24 17.59 3.39 -2.56
CA ASN A 24 18.04 2.76 -1.33
C ASN A 24 16.93 2.61 -0.29
N ILE A 25 15.71 2.96 -0.63
CA ILE A 25 14.56 2.82 0.26
C ILE A 25 13.87 1.48 -0.02
N LYS A 26 13.65 0.68 1.00
CA LYS A 26 12.92 -0.57 0.90
C LYS A 26 11.46 -0.32 0.54
N SER A 27 10.90 -1.17 -0.30
CA SER A 27 9.51 -1.04 -0.75
C SER A 27 8.48 -0.94 0.39
N PRO A 28 8.56 -1.76 1.47
CA PRO A 28 7.65 -1.62 2.59
C PRO A 28 7.75 -0.26 3.30
N THR A 29 8.94 0.30 3.42
CA THR A 29 9.15 1.63 4.01
C THR A 29 8.49 2.72 3.18
N LEU A 30 8.71 2.67 1.86
CA LEU A 30 8.15 3.64 0.92
C LEU A 30 6.62 3.60 0.92
N MET A 31 6.05 2.41 0.77
CA MET A 31 4.60 2.22 0.75
C MET A 31 3.99 2.46 2.14
N GLY A 32 4.66 2.04 3.21
CA GLY A 32 4.22 2.29 4.59
C GLY A 32 4.08 3.78 4.89
N HIS A 33 4.97 4.60 4.34
CA HIS A 33 4.88 6.06 4.45
C HIS A 33 3.57 6.57 3.80
N ALA A 34 3.24 6.13 2.59
CA ALA A 34 2.00 6.52 1.92
C ALA A 34 0.75 6.03 2.68
N ILE A 35 0.77 4.79 3.17
CA ILE A 35 -0.34 4.22 3.96
C ILE A 35 -0.57 5.03 5.24
N LYS A 36 0.49 5.31 5.98
CA LYS A 36 0.40 6.10 7.22
C LYS A 36 -0.27 7.43 6.98
N HIS A 37 0.17 8.17 5.98
CA HIS A 37 -0.41 9.47 5.65
C HIS A 37 -1.85 9.36 5.15
N ALA A 38 -2.18 8.34 4.36
CA ALA A 38 -3.56 8.13 3.91
C ALA A 38 -4.50 7.87 5.10
N VAL A 39 -4.09 7.07 6.06
CA VAL A 39 -4.87 6.77 7.28
C VAL A 39 -5.03 8.02 8.14
N GLU A 40 -3.95 8.79 8.34
CA GLU A 40 -3.98 10.03 9.09
C GLU A 40 -4.93 11.06 8.44
N HIS A 41 -4.85 11.24 7.12
CA HIS A 41 -5.72 12.16 6.39
C HIS A 41 -7.19 11.73 6.41
N ALA A 42 -7.46 10.43 6.43
CA ALA A 42 -8.82 9.93 6.54
C ALA A 42 -9.44 10.19 7.93
N GLY A 43 -8.61 10.39 8.95
CA GLY A 43 -9.08 10.59 10.32
C GLY A 43 -9.73 9.35 10.94
N VAL A 44 -9.44 8.15 10.39
CA VAL A 44 -9.97 6.90 10.93
C VAL A 44 -9.02 6.28 11.95
N ASP A 45 -9.57 5.51 12.87
CA ASP A 45 -8.77 4.75 13.82
C ASP A 45 -7.99 3.66 13.05
N PRO A 46 -6.66 3.59 13.17
CA PRO A 46 -5.87 2.54 12.53
C PRO A 46 -6.35 1.12 12.86
N SER A 47 -6.95 0.90 14.03
CA SER A 47 -7.49 -0.40 14.42
C SER A 47 -8.73 -0.82 13.61
N SER A 48 -9.36 0.12 12.91
CA SER A 48 -10.50 -0.16 12.03
C SER A 48 -10.08 -0.65 10.63
N ILE A 49 -8.78 -0.62 10.32
CA ILE A 49 -8.27 -1.11 9.05
C ILE A 49 -8.23 -2.64 9.08
N GLU A 50 -9.03 -3.25 8.24
CA GLU A 50 -9.14 -4.71 8.15
C GLU A 50 -8.14 -5.31 7.17
N ASP A 51 -7.88 -4.61 6.06
CA ASP A 51 -7.03 -5.12 4.98
C ASP A 51 -6.26 -3.99 4.28
N VAL A 52 -5.10 -4.36 3.75
CA VAL A 52 -4.27 -3.50 2.91
C VAL A 52 -4.02 -4.21 1.59
N VAL A 53 -4.56 -3.68 0.52
CA VAL A 53 -4.44 -4.25 -0.83
C VAL A 53 -3.51 -3.38 -1.67
N ILE A 54 -2.38 -3.95 -2.09
CA ILE A 54 -1.36 -3.22 -2.86
C ILE A 54 -1.16 -3.86 -4.23
N GLY A 55 -1.13 -3.03 -5.26
CA GLY A 55 -0.69 -3.42 -6.59
C GLY A 55 0.84 -3.35 -6.70
N SER A 56 1.47 -4.45 -7.06
CA SER A 56 2.92 -4.51 -7.30
C SER A 56 3.23 -5.52 -8.40
N VAL A 57 4.03 -5.10 -9.38
CA VAL A 57 4.35 -5.94 -10.54
C VAL A 57 5.60 -6.77 -10.29
N LEU A 58 6.67 -6.13 -9.82
CA LEU A 58 7.95 -6.80 -9.57
C LEU A 58 8.03 -7.19 -8.09
N THR A 59 7.50 -8.35 -7.78
CA THR A 59 7.39 -8.86 -6.40
C THR A 59 8.63 -9.66 -5.98
N ALA A 60 9.80 -9.05 -6.17
CA ALA A 60 11.09 -9.64 -5.78
C ALA A 60 11.88 -8.68 -4.88
N GLY A 61 12.92 -9.17 -4.23
CA GLY A 61 13.71 -8.36 -3.31
C GLY A 61 12.85 -7.78 -2.18
N THR A 62 12.97 -6.48 -1.94
CA THR A 62 12.20 -5.82 -0.86
C THR A 62 10.71 -5.69 -1.17
N ALA A 63 10.29 -5.91 -2.41
CA ALA A 63 8.88 -5.95 -2.82
C ALA A 63 8.28 -7.37 -2.76
N GLY A 64 9.05 -8.37 -2.33
CA GLY A 64 8.60 -9.74 -2.14
C GLY A 64 7.92 -9.98 -0.80
N MET A 65 7.60 -11.23 -0.53
CA MET A 65 7.07 -11.70 0.76
C MET A 65 5.78 -10.98 1.17
N ASN A 66 4.86 -10.79 0.23
CA ASN A 66 3.62 -10.04 0.44
C ASN A 66 3.90 -8.61 0.92
N VAL A 67 4.36 -7.77 0.02
CA VAL A 67 4.71 -6.37 0.31
C VAL A 67 3.56 -5.59 0.94
N ALA A 68 2.31 -5.95 0.66
CA ALA A 68 1.14 -5.31 1.28
C ALA A 68 1.14 -5.51 2.81
N ARG A 69 1.34 -6.74 3.26
CA ARG A 69 1.41 -7.04 4.69
C ARG A 69 2.62 -6.37 5.36
N LEU A 70 3.78 -6.42 4.73
CA LEU A 70 4.99 -5.78 5.26
C LEU A 70 4.83 -4.25 5.33
N SER A 71 4.15 -3.66 4.36
CA SER A 71 3.89 -2.22 4.34
C SER A 71 2.88 -1.80 5.39
N ALA A 72 1.85 -2.61 5.65
CA ALA A 72 0.91 -2.38 6.74
C ALA A 72 1.63 -2.30 8.09
N LEU A 73 2.53 -3.24 8.35
CA LEU A 73 3.33 -3.26 9.57
C LEU A 73 4.31 -2.08 9.62
N ALA A 74 4.97 -1.74 8.52
CA ALA A 74 5.86 -0.59 8.42
C ALA A 74 5.13 0.74 8.62
N ALA A 75 3.85 0.82 8.26
CA ALA A 75 3.00 1.99 8.51
C ALA A 75 2.57 2.13 9.97
N GLY A 76 2.82 1.13 10.79
CA GLY A 76 2.38 1.10 12.18
C GLY A 76 0.93 0.68 12.37
N LEU A 77 0.31 0.05 11.36
CA LEU A 77 -1.01 -0.53 11.54
C LEU A 77 -0.95 -1.73 12.50
N PRO A 78 -2.05 -2.04 13.20
CA PRO A 78 -2.07 -3.18 14.10
C PRO A 78 -1.84 -4.49 13.35
N ASN A 79 -1.34 -5.49 14.05
CA ASN A 79 -1.06 -6.81 13.45
C ASN A 79 -2.34 -7.58 13.03
N THR A 80 -3.50 -7.07 13.37
CA THR A 80 -4.80 -7.59 12.92
C THR A 80 -5.13 -7.21 11.47
N ALA A 81 -4.50 -6.16 10.91
CA ALA A 81 -4.73 -5.77 9.52
C ALA A 81 -4.13 -6.82 8.58
N ALA A 82 -4.93 -7.40 7.71
CA ALA A 82 -4.47 -8.33 6.69
C ALA A 82 -3.73 -7.60 5.55
N GLY A 83 -3.13 -8.34 4.63
CA GLY A 83 -2.48 -7.76 3.48
C GLY A 83 -2.57 -8.65 2.26
N GLN A 84 -2.89 -8.07 1.12
CA GLN A 84 -2.94 -8.75 -0.16
C GLN A 84 -2.15 -7.98 -1.22
N THR A 85 -1.26 -8.66 -1.90
CA THR A 85 -0.50 -8.10 -3.01
C THR A 85 -1.05 -8.64 -4.34
N ILE A 86 -1.33 -7.75 -5.26
CA ILE A 86 -1.92 -8.07 -6.57
C ILE A 86 -0.95 -7.67 -7.66
N ASP A 87 -0.69 -8.58 -8.58
CA ASP A 87 0.00 -8.30 -9.83
C ASP A 87 -1.00 -8.45 -11.00
N ARG A 88 -1.22 -7.35 -11.67
CA ARG A 88 -1.98 -7.28 -12.93
C ARG A 88 -1.28 -6.32 -13.89
N GLN A 89 0.03 -6.44 -13.96
CA GLN A 89 0.89 -5.60 -14.78
C GLN A 89 0.61 -4.10 -14.51
N CYS A 90 0.55 -3.28 -15.53
CA CYS A 90 0.35 -1.83 -15.39
C CYS A 90 -0.97 -1.43 -14.72
N SER A 91 -1.94 -2.33 -14.63
CA SER A 91 -3.23 -2.09 -13.97
C SER A 91 -3.30 -2.59 -12.52
N SER A 92 -2.17 -2.97 -11.93
CA SER A 92 -2.14 -3.55 -10.58
C SER A 92 -2.73 -2.61 -9.51
N GLY A 93 -2.41 -1.32 -9.56
CA GLY A 93 -2.95 -0.34 -8.63
C GLY A 93 -4.46 -0.15 -8.75
N LEU A 94 -4.97 -0.06 -9.99
CA LEU A 94 -6.41 0.03 -10.23
C LEU A 94 -7.12 -1.24 -9.75
N MET A 95 -6.53 -2.41 -10.00
CA MET A 95 -7.09 -3.69 -9.56
C MET A 95 -7.09 -3.82 -8.03
N ALA A 96 -6.08 -3.29 -7.36
CA ALA A 96 -6.04 -3.25 -5.90
C ALA A 96 -7.23 -2.45 -5.34
N ILE A 97 -7.50 -1.26 -5.90
CA ILE A 97 -8.64 -0.43 -5.49
C ILE A 97 -9.96 -1.17 -5.76
N ALA A 98 -10.13 -1.77 -6.95
CA ALA A 98 -11.34 -2.51 -7.30
C ALA A 98 -11.55 -3.73 -6.39
N THR A 99 -10.48 -4.39 -5.97
CA THR A 99 -10.56 -5.53 -5.04
C THR A 99 -10.95 -5.08 -3.64
N ALA A 100 -10.35 -3.99 -3.16
CA ALA A 100 -10.68 -3.44 -1.84
C ALA A 100 -12.12 -2.91 -1.76
N ALA A 101 -12.71 -2.51 -2.90
CA ALA A 101 -14.08 -1.99 -2.97
C ALA A 101 -15.15 -3.09 -2.93
N LYS A 102 -14.79 -4.36 -3.03
CA LYS A 102 -15.73 -5.49 -2.99
C LYS A 102 -16.01 -5.97 -1.59
#